data_304917e56f64f9849c3786409e814f84
#
_entry.id   304917e56f64f9849c3786409e814f84
#
_cell.length_a   1.000
_cell.length_b   1.000
_cell.length_c   1.000
_cell.angle_alpha   90.00
_cell.angle_beta   90.00
_cell.angle_gamma   90.00
#
_symmetry.space_group_name_H-M   'P 1'
#
loop_
_entity.id
_entity.type
_entity.pdbx_description
1 polymer ?
#
loop_
_entity_poly.entity_id
_entity_poly.type
_entity_poly.pdbx_seq_one_letter_code
_entity_poly.pdbx_strand_id
1 'polypeptide(L)'
;MFSFRRRAKPADGSRTVSLPCGPETRAALAMERRFVAMTADRSLRARAGAGSARRILRSLVLLPLFGLLAGCNLVVMQPSGDIAMQQRNLVLASTGLMLLIIVPVIVLTLLFAWRYRASNTAARHDPDWDHSTGLEVVIWTAPLMIIIALGALTWISTHTLDPFRPLSRIEPGKPVAANVKPLEVQVVALDWKWLFFYPEYNVATVNELAAPVNRPIQFKITASSVMNAFYVPALAGMIYAMPGMQTQLHAVINKAGEYEGLSSHYSGSGFSRMTFKFHGLEGDGFDQWVAKVKQQGSDLTRDAYLELERPSERVPVTYYSSFADGLFDKIVGMCAVPGKMCMHEMMAIDAKGGAGKESRENAERLQYDNRHTQRGDEPPGATTPASHRAPKSESPDADKTHEGSGQGHSAPDQTNN
;
A
#
# COMPACT_ATOMS: atom_id res chain seq x y z
N MET A 1 -14.22 5.98 -45.61
CA MET A 1 -14.89 6.91 -46.54
C MET A 1 -14.30 8.31 -46.28
N PHE A 2 -13.13 8.58 -46.86
CA PHE A 2 -12.49 9.91 -46.81
C PHE A 2 -12.06 10.30 -48.22
N SER A 3 -12.65 11.38 -48.74
CA SER A 3 -12.56 11.87 -50.10
C SER A 3 -11.24 12.61 -50.32
N PHE A 4 -10.41 12.14 -51.23
CA PHE A 4 -9.20 12.82 -51.70
C PHE A 4 -9.54 13.90 -52.70
N ARG A 5 -9.33 15.20 -52.37
CA ARG A 5 -9.31 16.31 -53.28
C ARG A 5 -7.94 16.41 -53.99
N ARG A 6 -7.93 16.21 -55.31
CA ARG A 6 -6.77 16.50 -56.20
C ARG A 6 -6.61 18.02 -56.30
N ARG A 7 -5.38 18.52 -56.09
CA ARG A 7 -4.99 19.88 -56.43
C ARG A 7 -4.36 19.87 -57.83
N ALA A 8 -4.86 20.79 -58.69
CA ALA A 8 -4.39 21.03 -60.05
C ALA A 8 -3.03 21.76 -60.07
N LYS A 9 -2.24 21.46 -61.12
CA LYS A 9 -0.98 22.12 -61.48
C LYS A 9 -1.25 23.54 -62.05
N PRO A 10 -0.46 24.57 -61.74
CA PRO A 10 -0.43 25.79 -62.50
C PRO A 10 0.56 25.72 -63.69
N ALA A 11 0.14 26.36 -64.79
CA ALA A 11 0.84 26.39 -66.06
C ALA A 11 2.04 27.36 -66.05
N ASP A 12 3.04 26.98 -66.79
CA ASP A 12 4.28 27.67 -67.15
C ASP A 12 4.00 28.85 -68.11
N GLY A 13 4.61 30.00 -67.84
CA GLY A 13 4.49 31.21 -68.71
C GLY A 13 5.58 32.23 -68.39
N SER A 14 6.84 31.91 -68.70
CA SER A 14 7.94 32.84 -68.56
C SER A 14 8.06 33.74 -69.84
N ARG A 15 7.78 35.04 -69.74
CA ARG A 15 8.28 36.05 -70.65
C ARG A 15 9.41 36.82 -69.98
N THR A 16 10.63 36.62 -70.46
CA THR A 16 11.81 37.40 -70.13
C THR A 16 11.82 38.74 -70.88
N VAL A 17 11.74 39.84 -70.15
CA VAL A 17 12.02 41.18 -70.69
C VAL A 17 13.40 41.57 -70.19
N SER A 18 14.34 41.70 -71.10
CA SER A 18 15.70 42.20 -70.84
C SER A 18 15.75 43.72 -70.93
N LEU A 19 16.07 44.39 -69.87
CA LEU A 19 16.41 45.83 -69.79
C LEU A 19 17.91 45.99 -69.54
N PRO A 20 18.61 46.92 -70.20
CA PRO A 20 20.05 47.12 -70.05
C PRO A 20 20.38 47.86 -68.75
N CYS A 21 21.31 47.26 -68.00
CA CYS A 21 21.73 47.76 -66.69
C CYS A 21 23.00 48.62 -66.82
N GLY A 22 22.90 49.88 -66.46
CA GLY A 22 24.07 50.80 -66.40
C GLY A 22 24.91 50.57 -65.11
N PRO A 23 26.14 51.07 -65.07
CA PRO A 23 27.11 50.77 -64.02
C PRO A 23 26.71 51.26 -62.60
N GLU A 24 25.84 52.25 -62.47
CA GLU A 24 25.38 52.77 -61.16
C GLU A 24 24.42 51.88 -60.45
N THR A 25 23.64 51.05 -61.16
CA THR A 25 22.71 50.11 -60.53
C THR A 25 23.40 48.88 -59.90
N ARG A 26 24.64 48.55 -60.27
CA ARG A 26 25.41 47.45 -59.67
C ARG A 26 25.92 47.79 -58.28
N ALA A 27 26.26 49.07 -58.01
CA ALA A 27 26.72 49.45 -56.65
C ALA A 27 25.57 49.46 -55.63
N ALA A 28 24.37 49.93 -56.02
CA ALA A 28 23.20 49.94 -55.18
C ALA A 28 22.72 48.53 -54.82
N LEU A 29 22.70 47.60 -55.80
CA LEU A 29 22.33 46.18 -55.56
C LEU A 29 23.36 45.44 -54.72
N ALA A 30 24.64 45.78 -54.76
CA ALA A 30 25.68 45.19 -53.91
C ALA A 30 25.57 45.65 -52.46
N MET A 31 25.16 46.91 -52.27
CA MET A 31 24.96 47.48 -50.92
C MET A 31 23.69 46.91 -50.25
N GLU A 32 22.65 46.75 -51.01
CA GLU A 32 21.38 46.15 -50.52
C GLU A 32 21.56 44.67 -50.19
N ARG A 33 22.32 43.89 -50.98
CA ARG A 33 22.67 42.49 -50.68
C ARG A 33 23.51 42.37 -49.41
N ARG A 34 24.42 43.32 -49.14
CA ARG A 34 25.19 43.32 -47.86
C ARG A 34 24.33 43.66 -46.65
N PHE A 35 23.37 44.56 -46.83
CA PHE A 35 22.45 44.91 -45.72
C PHE A 35 21.48 43.78 -45.38
N VAL A 36 20.95 43.08 -46.40
CA VAL A 36 20.06 41.94 -46.22
C VAL A 36 20.84 40.75 -45.63
N ALA A 37 22.11 40.55 -46.02
CA ALA A 37 22.94 39.49 -45.44
C ALA A 37 23.31 39.74 -43.96
N MET A 38 23.59 41.01 -43.59
CA MET A 38 23.85 41.37 -42.19
C MET A 38 22.62 41.27 -41.28
N THR A 39 21.43 41.56 -41.79
CA THR A 39 20.17 41.43 -41.03
C THR A 39 19.75 39.95 -40.87
N ALA A 40 20.00 39.12 -41.93
CA ALA A 40 19.74 37.68 -41.88
C ALA A 40 20.68 36.95 -40.88
N ASP A 41 21.96 37.33 -40.82
CA ASP A 41 22.90 36.72 -39.87
C ASP A 41 22.60 37.09 -38.40
N ARG A 42 22.15 38.31 -38.16
CA ARG A 42 21.69 38.72 -36.81
C ARG A 42 20.42 37.98 -36.37
N SER A 43 19.49 37.72 -37.29
CA SER A 43 18.25 36.97 -36.98
C SER A 43 18.49 35.49 -36.73
N LEU A 44 19.49 34.88 -37.39
CA LEU A 44 19.88 33.50 -37.21
C LEU A 44 20.62 33.32 -35.89
N ARG A 45 21.50 34.23 -35.51
CA ARG A 45 22.18 34.18 -34.20
C ARG A 45 21.24 34.43 -33.03
N ALA A 46 20.26 35.30 -33.16
CA ALA A 46 19.23 35.54 -32.16
C ALA A 46 18.30 34.32 -31.97
N ARG A 47 17.98 33.57 -33.04
CA ARG A 47 17.16 32.33 -32.98
C ARG A 47 17.95 31.15 -32.39
N ALA A 48 19.24 31.04 -32.65
CA ALA A 48 20.12 30.00 -32.05
C ALA A 48 20.31 30.22 -30.56
N GLY A 49 20.43 31.48 -30.10
CA GLY A 49 20.55 31.81 -28.66
C GLY A 49 19.23 31.59 -27.89
N ALA A 50 18.09 31.85 -28.48
CA ALA A 50 16.79 31.65 -27.85
C ALA A 50 16.44 30.17 -27.64
N GLY A 51 16.96 29.29 -28.52
CA GLY A 51 16.77 27.82 -28.38
C GLY A 51 17.59 27.23 -27.23
N SER A 52 18.82 27.70 -27.04
CA SER A 52 19.69 27.24 -25.95
C SER A 52 19.22 27.80 -24.59
N ALA A 53 18.82 29.05 -24.53
CA ALA A 53 18.27 29.68 -23.32
C ALA A 53 16.97 28.98 -22.83
N ARG A 54 16.08 28.60 -23.76
CA ARG A 54 14.88 27.81 -23.42
C ARG A 54 15.21 26.40 -22.94
N ARG A 55 16.23 25.73 -23.45
CA ARG A 55 16.69 24.43 -22.97
C ARG A 55 17.28 24.53 -21.56
N ILE A 56 18.13 25.53 -21.33
CA ILE A 56 18.71 25.80 -20.00
C ILE A 56 17.62 26.14 -18.97
N LEU A 57 16.66 26.98 -19.36
CA LEU A 57 15.52 27.32 -18.49
C LEU A 57 14.65 26.10 -18.14
N ARG A 58 14.40 25.20 -19.12
CA ARG A 58 13.68 23.93 -18.87
C ARG A 58 14.47 23.00 -17.96
N SER A 59 15.78 22.90 -18.13
CA SER A 59 16.65 22.10 -17.24
C SER A 59 16.71 22.69 -15.82
N LEU A 60 16.73 24.02 -15.69
CA LEU A 60 16.70 24.72 -14.40
C LEU A 60 15.36 24.55 -13.66
N VAL A 61 14.23 24.40 -14.37
CA VAL A 61 12.92 24.10 -13.77
C VAL A 61 12.77 22.63 -13.40
N LEU A 62 13.38 21.72 -14.18
CA LEU A 62 13.32 20.28 -13.89
C LEU A 62 14.22 19.87 -12.71
N LEU A 63 15.35 20.54 -12.52
CA LEU A 63 16.30 20.23 -11.44
C LEU A 63 15.69 20.35 -10.03
N PRO A 64 14.98 21.43 -9.65
CA PRO A 64 14.30 21.50 -8.35
C PRO A 64 13.13 20.52 -8.23
N LEU A 65 12.47 20.15 -9.34
CA LEU A 65 11.42 19.13 -9.32
C LEU A 65 12.00 17.75 -8.96
N PHE A 66 13.17 17.39 -9.48
CA PHE A 66 13.90 16.19 -9.06
C PHE A 66 14.39 16.29 -7.60
N GLY A 67 14.78 17.48 -7.16
CA GLY A 67 15.18 17.72 -5.76
C GLY A 67 14.04 17.58 -4.77
N LEU A 68 12.82 17.95 -5.14
CA LEU A 68 11.61 17.77 -4.33
C LEU A 68 11.23 16.29 -4.18
N LEU A 69 11.49 15.45 -5.19
CA LEU A 69 11.28 14.00 -5.08
C LEU A 69 12.33 13.31 -4.20
N ALA A 70 13.52 13.87 -4.05
CA ALA A 70 14.58 13.30 -3.21
C ALA A 70 14.37 13.52 -1.70
N GLY A 71 13.43 14.40 -1.29
CA GLY A 71 13.13 14.71 0.11
C GLY A 71 12.20 13.70 0.82
N CYS A 72 11.66 12.72 0.14
CA CYS A 72 10.80 11.71 0.77
C CYS A 72 11.65 10.67 1.51
N ASN A 73 11.63 10.73 2.85
CA ASN A 73 12.22 9.68 3.68
C ASN A 73 11.29 8.45 3.67
N LEU A 74 11.51 7.55 2.70
CA LEU A 74 10.74 6.32 2.56
C LEU A 74 11.21 5.29 3.58
N VAL A 75 10.47 5.09 4.67
CA VAL A 75 10.79 4.15 5.75
C VAL A 75 11.07 2.73 5.21
N VAL A 76 10.30 2.29 4.21
CA VAL A 76 10.47 0.97 3.56
C VAL A 76 11.83 0.85 2.86
N MET A 77 12.42 1.95 2.39
CA MET A 77 13.76 1.96 1.77
C MET A 77 14.90 2.03 2.78
N GLN A 78 14.60 2.33 4.05
CA GLN A 78 15.56 2.40 5.15
C GLN A 78 15.18 1.42 6.27
N PRO A 79 15.15 0.11 6.00
CA PRO A 79 14.73 -0.89 6.97
C PRO A 79 15.72 -0.96 8.14
N SER A 80 15.20 -1.28 9.32
CA SER A 80 15.97 -1.45 10.54
C SER A 80 15.92 -2.88 11.07
N GLY A 81 15.05 -3.74 10.49
CA GLY A 81 14.99 -5.17 10.76
C GLY A 81 15.38 -6.01 9.53
N ASP A 82 15.86 -7.24 9.76
CA ASP A 82 16.30 -8.15 8.68
C ASP A 82 15.15 -8.52 7.73
N ILE A 83 13.95 -8.77 8.25
CA ILE A 83 12.77 -9.08 7.43
C ILE A 83 12.41 -7.89 6.52
N ALA A 84 12.35 -6.68 7.08
CA ALA A 84 12.10 -5.48 6.29
C ALA A 84 13.19 -5.22 5.23
N MET A 85 14.45 -5.57 5.53
CA MET A 85 15.56 -5.50 4.55
C MET A 85 15.35 -6.48 3.39
N GLN A 86 14.91 -7.71 3.67
CA GLN A 86 14.62 -8.70 2.65
C GLN A 86 13.44 -8.25 1.78
N GLN A 87 12.39 -7.68 2.38
CA GLN A 87 11.24 -7.11 1.66
C GLN A 87 11.64 -5.94 0.76
N ARG A 88 12.47 -5.00 1.26
CA ARG A 88 13.03 -3.93 0.42
C ARG A 88 13.76 -4.49 -0.79
N ASN A 89 14.63 -5.47 -0.59
CA ASN A 89 15.42 -6.06 -1.68
C ASN A 89 14.50 -6.76 -2.70
N LEU A 90 13.44 -7.42 -2.24
CA LEU A 90 12.42 -8.01 -3.10
C LEU A 90 11.70 -6.95 -3.94
N VAL A 91 11.27 -5.85 -3.33
CA VAL A 91 10.62 -4.72 -4.03
C VAL A 91 11.56 -4.13 -5.08
N LEU A 92 12.84 -3.91 -4.75
CA LEU A 92 13.82 -3.37 -5.70
C LEU A 92 14.10 -4.34 -6.86
N ALA A 93 14.24 -5.64 -6.59
CA ALA A 93 14.48 -6.64 -7.63
C ALA A 93 13.28 -6.78 -8.57
N SER A 94 12.06 -6.88 -8.04
CA SER A 94 10.85 -6.98 -8.86
C SER A 94 10.59 -5.71 -9.66
N THR A 95 10.80 -4.52 -9.07
CA THR A 95 10.70 -3.24 -9.77
C THR A 95 11.74 -3.16 -10.90
N GLY A 96 12.99 -3.59 -10.65
CA GLY A 96 14.04 -3.62 -11.67
C GLY A 96 13.66 -4.51 -12.86
N LEU A 97 13.15 -5.71 -12.61
CA LEU A 97 12.67 -6.63 -13.66
C LEU A 97 11.49 -6.04 -14.45
N MET A 98 10.57 -5.36 -13.79
CA MET A 98 9.44 -4.70 -14.46
C MET A 98 9.91 -3.51 -15.32
N LEU A 99 10.83 -2.69 -14.82
CA LEU A 99 11.37 -1.55 -15.56
C LEU A 99 12.18 -1.97 -16.79
N LEU A 100 12.73 -3.18 -16.79
CA LEU A 100 13.44 -3.73 -17.96
C LEU A 100 12.55 -3.82 -19.22
N ILE A 101 11.23 -3.95 -19.04
CA ILE A 101 10.26 -3.90 -20.14
C ILE A 101 9.68 -2.49 -20.31
N ILE A 102 9.25 -1.87 -19.21
CA ILE A 102 8.50 -0.61 -19.25
C ILE A 102 9.34 0.51 -19.88
N VAL A 103 10.62 0.63 -19.46
CA VAL A 103 11.50 1.70 -19.97
C VAL A 103 11.75 1.59 -21.47
N PRO A 104 12.14 0.43 -22.04
CA PRO A 104 12.27 0.28 -23.48
C PRO A 104 10.99 0.58 -24.26
N VAL A 105 9.83 0.14 -23.75
CA VAL A 105 8.53 0.41 -24.42
C VAL A 105 8.25 1.91 -24.45
N ILE A 106 8.43 2.62 -23.33
CA ILE A 106 8.25 4.07 -23.29
C ILE A 106 9.22 4.78 -24.24
N VAL A 107 10.50 4.39 -24.21
CA VAL A 107 11.54 4.98 -25.07
C VAL A 107 11.23 4.76 -26.55
N LEU A 108 10.86 3.53 -26.93
CA LEU A 108 10.50 3.21 -28.31
C LEU A 108 9.24 3.94 -28.76
N THR A 109 8.24 4.03 -27.91
CA THR A 109 7.00 4.78 -28.21
C THR A 109 7.30 6.25 -28.47
N LEU A 110 8.08 6.90 -27.63
CA LEU A 110 8.48 8.30 -27.81
C LEU A 110 9.38 8.49 -29.02
N LEU A 111 10.31 7.56 -29.26
CA LEU A 111 11.20 7.55 -30.41
C LEU A 111 10.40 7.45 -31.71
N PHE A 112 9.46 6.52 -31.80
CA PHE A 112 8.64 6.33 -33.00
C PHE A 112 7.70 7.51 -33.20
N ALA A 113 7.05 8.03 -32.16
CA ALA A 113 6.23 9.23 -32.25
C ALA A 113 7.03 10.45 -32.76
N TRP A 114 8.29 10.59 -32.35
CA TRP A 114 9.17 11.66 -32.84
C TRP A 114 9.68 11.41 -34.25
N ARG A 115 10.12 10.16 -34.57
CA ARG A 115 10.71 9.82 -35.88
C ARG A 115 9.67 9.81 -36.98
N TYR A 116 8.46 9.31 -36.74
CA TYR A 116 7.41 9.17 -37.75
C TYR A 116 6.35 10.27 -37.67
N ARG A 117 6.70 11.40 -37.06
CA ARG A 117 5.80 12.58 -37.04
C ARG A 117 5.54 13.09 -38.45
N ALA A 118 4.35 13.63 -38.71
CA ALA A 118 3.91 14.12 -40.03
C ALA A 118 4.85 15.15 -40.68
N SER A 119 5.64 15.91 -39.90
CA SER A 119 6.64 16.86 -40.40
C SER A 119 7.96 16.24 -40.83
N ASN A 120 8.19 14.95 -40.61
CA ASN A 120 9.42 14.26 -40.97
C ASN A 120 9.23 13.50 -42.30
N THR A 121 9.50 14.19 -43.42
CA THR A 121 9.38 13.61 -44.77
C THR A 121 10.54 12.68 -45.13
N ALA A 122 11.61 12.63 -44.34
CA ALA A 122 12.77 11.73 -44.56
C ALA A 122 12.57 10.33 -43.94
N ALA A 123 11.52 10.12 -43.17
CA ALA A 123 11.23 8.80 -42.62
C ALA A 123 10.73 7.85 -43.70
N ARG A 124 11.34 6.67 -43.78
CA ARG A 124 10.89 5.61 -44.69
C ARG A 124 9.49 5.18 -44.31
N HIS A 125 8.58 5.20 -45.26
CA HIS A 125 7.23 4.64 -45.14
C HIS A 125 7.16 3.33 -45.89
N ASP A 126 6.80 2.26 -45.19
CA ASP A 126 6.68 0.91 -45.73
C ASP A 126 5.27 0.39 -45.36
N PRO A 127 4.28 0.63 -46.24
CA PRO A 127 2.88 0.32 -45.95
C PRO A 127 2.57 -1.17 -45.94
N ASP A 128 3.42 -1.97 -46.59
CA ASP A 128 3.24 -3.43 -46.75
C ASP A 128 3.99 -4.23 -45.68
N TRP A 129 4.64 -3.54 -44.71
CA TRP A 129 5.34 -4.20 -43.62
C TRP A 129 4.34 -4.55 -42.50
N ASP A 130 3.91 -5.79 -42.45
CA ASP A 130 2.90 -6.30 -41.51
C ASP A 130 3.43 -7.38 -40.56
N HIS A 131 4.60 -8.00 -40.90
CA HIS A 131 5.12 -9.17 -40.22
C HIS A 131 6.65 -9.20 -40.14
N SER A 132 7.18 -9.64 -38.97
CA SER A 132 8.61 -9.93 -38.81
C SER A 132 8.81 -10.99 -37.73
N THR A 133 9.09 -12.23 -38.14
CA THR A 133 9.29 -13.37 -37.22
C THR A 133 10.38 -13.11 -36.19
N GLY A 134 11.50 -12.49 -36.61
CA GLY A 134 12.59 -12.16 -35.66
C GLY A 134 12.16 -11.17 -34.57
N LEU A 135 11.39 -10.14 -34.90
CA LEU A 135 10.86 -9.17 -33.95
C LEU A 135 9.81 -9.82 -33.02
N GLU A 136 8.95 -10.65 -33.56
CA GLU A 136 7.94 -11.38 -32.81
C GLU A 136 8.55 -12.30 -31.76
N VAL A 137 9.58 -13.08 -32.12
CA VAL A 137 10.31 -13.92 -31.17
C VAL A 137 10.85 -13.09 -30.01
N VAL A 138 11.43 -11.92 -30.26
CA VAL A 138 11.94 -11.04 -29.19
C VAL A 138 10.80 -10.49 -28.30
N ILE A 139 9.72 -9.99 -28.93
CA ILE A 139 8.58 -9.39 -28.23
C ILE A 139 7.88 -10.42 -27.31
N TRP A 140 7.80 -11.68 -27.69
CA TRP A 140 7.19 -12.73 -26.89
C TRP A 140 8.16 -13.33 -25.87
N THR A 141 9.42 -13.58 -26.26
CA THR A 141 10.38 -14.29 -25.40
C THR A 141 10.86 -13.41 -24.24
N ALA A 142 11.13 -12.12 -24.47
CA ALA A 142 11.67 -11.26 -23.42
C ALA A 142 10.68 -11.09 -22.24
N PRO A 143 9.40 -10.77 -22.44
CA PRO A 143 8.41 -10.74 -21.34
C PRO A 143 8.22 -12.11 -20.69
N LEU A 144 8.19 -13.20 -21.47
CA LEU A 144 8.06 -14.55 -20.92
C LEU A 144 9.19 -14.89 -19.94
N MET A 145 10.44 -14.60 -20.33
CA MET A 145 11.60 -14.84 -19.45
C MET A 145 11.52 -14.01 -18.16
N ILE A 146 11.02 -12.78 -18.23
CA ILE A 146 10.85 -11.93 -17.05
C ILE A 146 9.72 -12.46 -16.15
N ILE A 147 8.61 -12.95 -16.72
CA ILE A 147 7.52 -13.58 -15.96
C ILE A 147 8.04 -14.83 -15.23
N ILE A 148 8.85 -15.66 -15.88
CA ILE A 148 9.46 -16.83 -15.24
C ILE A 148 10.37 -16.40 -14.09
N ALA A 149 11.21 -15.38 -14.28
CA ALA A 149 12.09 -14.85 -13.26
C ALA A 149 11.31 -14.26 -12.08
N LEU A 150 10.25 -13.48 -12.34
CA LEU A 150 9.36 -12.94 -11.30
C LEU A 150 8.61 -14.07 -10.56
N GLY A 151 8.15 -15.08 -11.26
CA GLY A 151 7.51 -16.25 -10.67
C GLY A 151 8.43 -16.99 -9.71
N ALA A 152 9.67 -17.24 -10.13
CA ALA A 152 10.69 -17.85 -9.28
C ALA A 152 11.03 -16.98 -8.06
N LEU A 153 11.21 -15.68 -8.25
CA LEU A 153 11.46 -14.73 -7.17
C LEU A 153 10.31 -14.71 -6.16
N THR A 154 9.07 -14.66 -6.64
CA THR A 154 7.86 -14.67 -5.80
C THR A 154 7.75 -15.98 -5.02
N TRP A 155 7.93 -17.12 -5.68
CA TRP A 155 7.90 -18.43 -5.04
C TRP A 155 8.90 -18.53 -3.88
N ILE A 156 10.16 -18.20 -4.14
CA ILE A 156 11.23 -18.26 -3.13
C ILE A 156 10.91 -17.30 -1.97
N SER A 157 10.52 -16.05 -2.28
CA SER A 157 10.27 -15.04 -1.24
C SER A 157 9.05 -15.36 -0.37
N THR A 158 7.99 -15.92 -0.93
CA THR A 158 6.81 -16.34 -0.17
C THR A 158 7.16 -17.37 0.89
N HIS A 159 8.02 -18.34 0.55
CA HIS A 159 8.45 -19.36 1.51
C HIS A 159 9.51 -18.89 2.51
N THR A 160 10.35 -17.93 2.12
CA THR A 160 11.42 -17.42 3.00
C THR A 160 10.94 -16.31 3.95
N LEU A 161 9.93 -15.54 3.55
CA LEU A 161 9.37 -14.42 4.31
C LEU A 161 8.02 -14.75 4.96
N ASP A 162 7.66 -16.03 5.08
CA ASP A 162 6.46 -16.46 5.79
C ASP A 162 6.50 -15.93 7.24
N PRO A 163 5.51 -15.14 7.69
CA PRO A 163 5.47 -14.57 9.03
C PRO A 163 5.37 -15.62 10.14
N PHE A 164 4.83 -16.81 9.86
CA PHE A 164 4.72 -17.92 10.81
C PHE A 164 6.04 -18.70 10.98
N ARG A 165 6.98 -18.52 10.07
CA ARG A 165 8.25 -19.22 10.11
C ARG A 165 9.18 -18.57 11.14
N PRO A 166 9.73 -19.34 12.11
CA PRO A 166 10.75 -18.86 13.02
C PRO A 166 11.98 -18.32 12.27
N LEU A 167 12.60 -17.27 12.79
CA LEU A 167 13.78 -16.68 12.19
C LEU A 167 14.94 -17.65 12.19
N SER A 168 15.57 -17.84 11.04
CA SER A 168 16.80 -18.63 10.90
C SER A 168 18.05 -17.79 11.13
N ARG A 169 17.95 -16.46 10.99
CA ARG A 169 19.07 -15.51 11.13
C ARG A 169 18.61 -14.20 11.77
N ILE A 170 19.54 -13.52 12.41
CA ILE A 170 19.36 -12.17 12.98
C ILE A 170 19.65 -11.11 11.93
N GLU A 171 20.70 -11.30 11.15
CA GLU A 171 21.15 -10.45 10.03
C GLU A 171 21.93 -11.30 9.02
N PRO A 172 22.23 -10.77 7.82
CA PRO A 172 23.01 -11.49 6.83
C PRO A 172 24.33 -12.02 7.42
N GLY A 173 24.53 -13.33 7.31
CA GLY A 173 25.74 -14.01 7.84
C GLY A 173 25.71 -14.33 9.34
N LYS A 174 24.66 -13.96 10.09
CA LYS A 174 24.55 -14.22 11.53
C LYS A 174 23.31 -15.05 11.84
N PRO A 175 23.44 -16.38 11.94
CA PRO A 175 22.33 -17.26 12.29
C PRO A 175 21.84 -17.00 13.73
N VAL A 176 20.58 -17.33 14.01
CA VAL A 176 20.08 -17.35 15.39
C VAL A 176 20.76 -18.51 16.13
N ALA A 177 21.40 -18.21 17.26
CA ALA A 177 22.00 -19.27 18.09
C ALA A 177 20.89 -20.14 18.70
N ALA A 178 21.12 -21.46 18.75
CA ALA A 178 20.13 -22.46 19.18
C ALA A 178 19.60 -22.24 20.63
N ASN A 179 20.38 -21.54 21.45
CA ASN A 179 20.05 -21.28 22.87
C ASN A 179 19.31 -19.93 23.08
N VAL A 180 19.10 -19.12 22.03
CA VAL A 180 18.42 -17.84 22.16
C VAL A 180 16.91 -18.05 22.13
N LYS A 181 16.27 -17.80 23.28
CA LYS A 181 14.81 -17.79 23.37
C LYS A 181 14.27 -16.48 22.79
N PRO A 182 13.35 -16.53 21.80
CA PRO A 182 12.70 -15.34 21.30
C PRO A 182 11.97 -14.57 22.42
N LEU A 183 11.94 -13.25 22.32
CA LEU A 183 11.06 -12.43 23.14
C LEU A 183 9.63 -12.64 22.70
N GLU A 184 8.80 -13.23 23.53
CA GLU A 184 7.36 -13.35 23.25
C GLU A 184 6.66 -12.04 23.61
N VAL A 185 5.90 -11.49 22.65
CA VAL A 185 5.03 -10.33 22.83
C VAL A 185 3.65 -10.69 22.33
N GLN A 186 2.65 -10.60 23.21
CA GLN A 186 1.27 -10.85 22.85
C GLN A 186 0.61 -9.50 22.54
N VAL A 187 -0.02 -9.38 21.37
CA VAL A 187 -0.56 -8.11 20.85
C VAL A 187 -2.06 -8.23 20.68
N VAL A 188 -2.78 -7.28 21.22
CA VAL A 188 -4.24 -7.18 21.06
C VAL A 188 -4.58 -5.84 20.41
N ALA A 189 -5.22 -5.91 19.25
CA ALA A 189 -5.85 -4.75 18.63
C ALA A 189 -7.21 -4.49 19.32
N LEU A 190 -7.33 -3.36 19.98
CA LEU A 190 -8.57 -2.84 20.57
C LEU A 190 -9.15 -1.76 19.64
N ASP A 191 -10.37 -1.28 19.93
CA ASP A 191 -10.96 -0.18 19.16
C ASP A 191 -10.16 1.09 19.36
N TRP A 192 -9.29 1.29 18.36
CA TRP A 192 -8.33 2.33 18.00
C TRP A 192 -7.15 2.52 18.96
N LYS A 193 -6.69 1.42 19.63
CA LYS A 193 -5.47 1.38 20.42
C LYS A 193 -4.85 -0.01 20.43
N TRP A 194 -3.57 -0.09 20.77
CA TRP A 194 -2.80 -1.32 20.81
C TRP A 194 -2.44 -1.67 22.25
N LEU A 195 -2.70 -2.92 22.64
CA LEU A 195 -2.31 -3.46 23.94
C LEU A 195 -1.25 -4.54 23.73
N PHE A 196 -0.13 -4.43 24.44
CA PHE A 196 1.01 -5.33 24.37
C PHE A 196 1.24 -6.00 25.70
N PHE A 197 1.31 -7.33 25.72
CA PHE A 197 1.68 -8.10 26.90
C PHE A 197 3.08 -8.69 26.72
N TYR A 198 3.83 -8.71 27.80
CA TYR A 198 5.15 -9.34 27.91
C TYR A 198 5.11 -10.44 28.97
N PRO A 199 4.75 -11.69 28.60
CA PRO A 199 4.57 -12.77 29.58
C PRO A 199 5.83 -13.07 30.39
N GLU A 200 7.01 -12.95 29.75
CA GLU A 200 8.30 -13.21 30.43
C GLU A 200 8.55 -12.23 31.59
N TYR A 201 8.05 -11.02 31.52
CA TYR A 201 8.25 -9.95 32.51
C TYR A 201 7.01 -9.64 33.35
N ASN A 202 5.88 -10.26 33.00
CA ASN A 202 4.56 -9.98 33.60
C ASN A 202 4.19 -8.48 33.61
N VAL A 203 4.36 -7.81 32.47
CA VAL A 203 3.99 -6.41 32.27
C VAL A 203 3.18 -6.25 31.01
N ALA A 204 2.36 -5.17 30.96
CA ALA A 204 1.65 -4.81 29.73
C ALA A 204 1.71 -3.30 29.47
N THR A 205 1.56 -2.91 28.21
CA THR A 205 1.61 -1.50 27.80
C THR A 205 0.56 -1.20 26.75
N VAL A 206 0.08 0.04 26.71
CA VAL A 206 -0.84 0.55 25.69
C VAL A 206 -0.12 1.57 24.84
N ASN A 207 -0.19 1.40 23.50
CA ASN A 207 0.37 2.29 22.49
C ASN A 207 1.89 2.53 22.58
N GLU A 208 2.61 1.69 23.30
CA GLU A 208 4.06 1.68 23.36
C GLU A 208 4.57 0.23 23.36
N LEU A 209 5.51 -0.07 22.47
CA LEU A 209 6.16 -1.37 22.32
C LEU A 209 7.66 -1.18 22.46
N ALA A 210 8.37 -2.07 23.14
CA ALA A 210 9.83 -2.07 23.19
C ALA A 210 10.38 -3.49 22.98
N ALA A 211 11.56 -3.57 22.38
CA ALA A 211 12.30 -4.82 22.27
C ALA A 211 13.81 -4.56 22.25
N PRO A 212 14.63 -5.50 22.77
CA PRO A 212 16.06 -5.42 22.65
C PRO A 212 16.52 -5.67 21.20
N VAL A 213 17.54 -4.93 20.74
CA VAL A 213 18.11 -5.14 19.41
C VAL A 213 18.75 -6.53 19.31
N ASN A 214 18.72 -7.11 18.10
CA ASN A 214 19.33 -8.40 17.77
C ASN A 214 18.79 -9.61 18.55
N ARG A 215 17.70 -9.47 19.31
CA ARG A 215 16.96 -10.59 19.88
C ARG A 215 15.75 -10.88 18.99
N PRO A 216 15.54 -12.15 18.55
CA PRO A 216 14.33 -12.54 17.85
C PRO A 216 13.08 -12.23 18.67
N ILE A 217 12.05 -11.73 18.02
CA ILE A 217 10.76 -11.39 18.63
C ILE A 217 9.71 -12.31 18.00
N GLN A 218 8.88 -12.92 18.83
CA GLN A 218 7.69 -13.65 18.41
C GLN A 218 6.46 -12.89 18.86
N PHE A 219 5.76 -12.31 17.91
CA PHE A 219 4.46 -11.69 18.17
C PHE A 219 3.35 -12.73 18.05
N LYS A 220 2.46 -12.79 19.05
CA LYS A 220 1.18 -13.50 19.02
C LYS A 220 0.09 -12.45 18.97
N ILE A 221 -0.68 -12.39 17.90
CA ILE A 221 -1.50 -11.23 17.57
C ILE A 221 -2.96 -11.63 17.45
N THR A 222 -3.85 -10.87 18.09
CA THR A 222 -5.30 -11.03 18.00
C THR A 222 -5.99 -9.64 18.01
N ALA A 223 -7.30 -9.62 17.87
CA ALA A 223 -8.13 -8.44 18.04
C ALA A 223 -9.30 -8.72 18.98
N SER A 224 -9.82 -7.71 19.66
CA SER A 224 -10.96 -7.86 20.55
C SER A 224 -12.30 -7.79 19.83
N SER A 225 -12.42 -6.97 18.79
CA SER A 225 -13.70 -6.61 18.18
C SER A 225 -13.70 -6.74 16.66
N VAL A 226 -12.90 -5.94 15.96
CA VAL A 226 -12.85 -5.89 14.50
C VAL A 226 -11.46 -6.23 13.99
N MET A 227 -11.38 -6.66 12.74
CA MET A 227 -10.11 -6.96 12.09
C MET A 227 -9.27 -5.69 11.97
N ASN A 228 -8.00 -5.82 12.33
CA ASN A 228 -6.97 -4.80 12.19
C ASN A 228 -5.75 -5.41 11.48
N ALA A 229 -4.75 -4.60 11.15
CA ALA A 229 -3.49 -5.09 10.63
C ALA A 229 -2.33 -4.47 11.40
N PHE A 230 -1.58 -5.31 12.09
CA PHE A 230 -0.38 -4.90 12.81
C PHE A 230 0.76 -4.66 11.82
N TYR A 231 1.32 -3.46 11.84
CA TYR A 231 2.37 -3.08 10.90
C TYR A 231 3.39 -2.14 11.52
N VAL A 232 4.65 -2.55 11.48
CA VAL A 232 5.83 -1.70 11.79
C VAL A 232 6.73 -1.71 10.55
N PRO A 233 6.64 -0.70 9.68
CA PRO A 233 7.32 -0.69 8.37
C PRO A 233 8.83 -0.89 8.43
N ALA A 234 9.47 -0.42 9.49
CA ALA A 234 10.92 -0.56 9.69
C ALA A 234 11.36 -1.96 10.15
N LEU A 235 10.42 -2.78 10.67
CA LEU A 235 10.69 -4.07 11.32
C LEU A 235 10.39 -5.25 10.40
N ALA A 236 9.15 -5.34 9.90
CA ALA A 236 8.65 -6.47 9.12
C ALA A 236 7.43 -6.08 8.28
N GLY A 237 6.87 -7.02 7.51
CA GLY A 237 5.60 -6.84 6.82
C GLY A 237 4.41 -6.78 7.78
N MET A 238 3.23 -6.45 7.24
CA MET A 238 2.00 -6.43 8.00
C MET A 238 1.45 -7.84 8.20
N ILE A 239 0.69 -8.02 9.30
CA ILE A 239 -0.10 -9.22 9.55
C ILE A 239 -1.46 -8.84 10.15
N TYR A 240 -2.49 -9.61 9.82
CA TYR A 240 -3.83 -9.36 10.32
C TYR A 240 -3.99 -9.79 11.79
N ALA A 241 -4.65 -8.92 12.57
CA ALA A 241 -5.17 -9.17 13.89
C ALA A 241 -6.67 -9.40 13.78
N MET A 242 -7.14 -10.61 14.09
CA MET A 242 -8.54 -11.02 13.90
C MET A 242 -9.15 -11.50 15.21
N PRO A 243 -10.42 -11.12 15.52
CA PRO A 243 -11.11 -11.62 16.69
C PRO A 243 -11.30 -13.15 16.63
N GLY A 244 -11.14 -13.83 17.76
CA GLY A 244 -11.32 -15.27 17.86
C GLY A 244 -10.20 -16.11 17.24
N MET A 245 -9.14 -15.48 16.73
CA MET A 245 -7.99 -16.12 16.09
C MET A 245 -6.68 -15.53 16.60
N GLN A 246 -5.63 -16.35 16.61
CA GLN A 246 -4.27 -15.92 16.89
C GLN A 246 -3.41 -16.05 15.65
N THR A 247 -2.80 -14.97 15.20
CA THR A 247 -1.77 -14.97 14.17
C THR A 247 -0.40 -14.81 14.79
N GLN A 248 0.66 -15.14 14.03
CA GLN A 248 2.04 -15.04 14.51
C GLN A 248 2.89 -14.26 13.52
N LEU A 249 3.81 -13.47 14.06
CA LEU A 249 4.81 -12.76 13.28
C LEU A 249 6.16 -12.89 13.96
N HIS A 250 7.15 -13.36 13.23
CA HIS A 250 8.54 -13.43 13.70
C HIS A 250 9.33 -12.27 13.09
N ALA A 251 10.01 -11.51 13.92
CA ALA A 251 10.79 -10.36 13.48
C ALA A 251 12.03 -10.15 14.35
N VAL A 252 12.96 -9.34 13.88
CA VAL A 252 14.13 -8.87 14.65
C VAL A 252 14.41 -7.43 14.27
N ILE A 253 14.64 -6.59 15.29
CA ILE A 253 15.13 -5.23 15.09
C ILE A 253 16.66 -5.23 15.25
N ASN A 254 17.38 -4.67 14.29
CA ASN A 254 18.85 -4.67 14.28
C ASN A 254 19.47 -3.33 14.65
N LYS A 255 18.68 -2.27 14.60
CA LYS A 255 19.14 -0.91 14.94
C LYS A 255 18.35 -0.36 16.09
N ALA A 256 19.04 0.29 17.05
CA ALA A 256 18.37 1.04 18.08
C ALA A 256 17.72 2.29 17.51
N GLY A 257 16.58 2.67 18.07
CA GLY A 257 15.83 3.85 17.66
C GLY A 257 14.37 3.79 18.02
N GLU A 258 13.66 4.86 17.70
CA GLU A 258 12.21 4.97 17.81
C GLU A 258 11.58 4.81 16.43
N TYR A 259 10.60 3.92 16.33
CA TYR A 259 9.89 3.60 15.12
C TYR A 259 8.39 3.76 15.34
N GLU A 260 7.66 4.03 14.28
CA GLU A 260 6.21 4.10 14.32
C GLU A 260 5.59 2.78 13.87
N GLY A 261 4.66 2.28 14.68
CA GLY A 261 3.76 1.19 14.31
C GLY A 261 2.34 1.71 14.13
N LEU A 262 1.56 1.07 13.29
CA LEU A 262 0.22 1.50 12.93
C LEU A 262 -0.69 0.32 12.57
N SER A 263 -2.01 0.56 12.59
CA SER A 263 -2.95 -0.32 11.89
C SER A 263 -2.99 0.06 10.41
N SER A 264 -2.75 -0.90 9.51
CA SER A 264 -2.81 -0.68 8.06
C SER A 264 -4.13 -1.15 7.42
N HIS A 265 -5.09 -1.60 8.24
CA HIS A 265 -6.44 -1.99 7.82
C HIS A 265 -7.48 -1.08 8.46
N TYR A 266 -8.41 -0.53 7.64
CA TYR A 266 -9.45 0.37 8.13
C TYR A 266 -10.38 -0.32 9.13
N SER A 267 -10.53 0.26 10.31
CA SER A 267 -11.28 -0.30 11.43
C SER A 267 -12.28 0.69 12.08
N GLY A 268 -12.70 1.73 11.37
CA GLY A 268 -13.70 2.68 11.86
C GLY A 268 -13.16 4.10 12.07
N SER A 269 -13.85 4.90 12.87
CA SER A 269 -13.64 6.35 12.99
C SER A 269 -12.26 6.74 13.53
N GLY A 270 -11.74 6.00 14.51
CA GLY A 270 -10.44 6.26 15.13
C GLY A 270 -9.24 5.65 14.40
N PHE A 271 -9.45 4.93 13.29
CA PHE A 271 -8.41 4.23 12.54
C PHE A 271 -7.17 5.10 12.22
N SER A 272 -7.37 6.31 11.75
CA SER A 272 -6.27 7.20 11.34
C SER A 272 -5.31 7.59 12.48
N ARG A 273 -5.69 7.29 13.72
CA ARG A 273 -4.92 7.61 14.93
C ARG A 273 -4.51 6.38 15.72
N MET A 274 -4.77 5.19 15.18
CA MET A 274 -4.39 3.92 15.76
C MET A 274 -2.91 3.64 15.49
N THR A 275 -2.04 4.44 16.09
CA THR A 275 -0.59 4.34 16.00
C THR A 275 0.02 4.03 17.37
N PHE A 276 1.24 3.52 17.37
CA PHE A 276 2.03 3.28 18.58
C PHE A 276 3.51 3.52 18.32
N LYS A 277 4.27 3.74 19.39
CA LYS A 277 5.72 3.85 19.32
C LYS A 277 6.37 2.50 19.56
N PHE A 278 7.36 2.16 18.74
CA PHE A 278 8.19 0.99 18.91
C PHE A 278 9.64 1.42 19.18
N HIS A 279 10.17 1.01 20.34
CA HIS A 279 11.54 1.31 20.77
C HIS A 279 12.44 0.09 20.58
N GLY A 280 13.41 0.18 19.67
CA GLY A 280 14.54 -0.74 19.60
C GLY A 280 15.61 -0.28 20.59
N LEU A 281 15.92 -1.07 21.62
CA LEU A 281 16.79 -0.67 22.72
C LEU A 281 18.07 -1.52 22.76
N GLU A 282 19.21 -0.89 23.02
CA GLU A 282 20.51 -1.54 23.15
C GLU A 282 20.88 -1.81 24.62
N GLY A 283 21.71 -2.83 24.84
CA GLY A 283 22.23 -3.17 26.16
C GLY A 283 21.14 -3.31 27.22
N ASP A 284 21.34 -2.67 28.35
CA ASP A 284 20.40 -2.70 29.50
C ASP A 284 19.17 -1.80 29.31
N GLY A 285 19.06 -1.10 28.19
CA GLY A 285 17.95 -0.15 27.94
C GLY A 285 16.59 -0.80 27.97
N PHE A 286 16.48 -2.05 27.51
CA PHE A 286 15.23 -2.81 27.58
C PHE A 286 14.86 -3.17 29.04
N ASP A 287 15.82 -3.59 29.86
CA ASP A 287 15.60 -3.91 31.26
C ASP A 287 15.20 -2.66 32.07
N GLN A 288 15.83 -1.52 31.76
CA GLN A 288 15.44 -0.22 32.34
C GLN A 288 14.04 0.18 31.93
N TRP A 289 13.63 -0.06 30.68
CA TRP A 289 12.28 0.18 30.22
C TRP A 289 11.27 -0.72 30.95
N VAL A 290 11.57 -2.02 31.12
CA VAL A 290 10.73 -2.94 31.89
C VAL A 290 10.61 -2.48 33.34
N ALA A 291 11.71 -2.05 33.96
CA ALA A 291 11.71 -1.50 35.32
C ALA A 291 10.84 -0.24 35.45
N LYS A 292 10.91 0.66 34.46
CA LYS A 292 10.05 1.84 34.36
C LYS A 292 8.56 1.44 34.28
N VAL A 293 8.21 0.47 33.43
CA VAL A 293 6.84 -0.03 33.27
C VAL A 293 6.32 -0.60 34.60
N LYS A 294 7.14 -1.39 35.30
CA LYS A 294 6.78 -1.94 36.62
C LYS A 294 6.60 -0.88 37.69
N GLN A 295 7.41 0.16 37.67
CA GLN A 295 7.35 1.24 38.66
C GLN A 295 6.14 2.16 38.47
N GLN A 296 5.79 2.44 37.21
CA GLN A 296 4.75 3.42 36.86
C GLN A 296 3.39 2.77 36.55
N GLY A 297 3.37 1.45 36.39
CA GLY A 297 2.18 0.71 36.00
C GLY A 297 1.23 0.43 37.15
N SER A 298 -0.06 0.29 36.81
CA SER A 298 -1.10 -0.29 37.65
C SER A 298 -1.32 -1.77 37.30
N ASP A 299 -2.19 -2.47 37.99
CA ASP A 299 -2.53 -3.85 37.66
C ASP A 299 -3.62 -3.89 36.58
N LEU A 300 -3.36 -4.66 35.51
CA LEU A 300 -4.35 -4.94 34.46
C LEU A 300 -5.22 -6.13 34.90
N THR A 301 -6.16 -5.86 35.78
CA THR A 301 -7.18 -6.85 36.13
C THR A 301 -8.13 -7.09 34.98
N ARG A 302 -8.96 -8.12 35.05
CA ARG A 302 -9.98 -8.41 34.04
C ARG A 302 -10.97 -7.24 33.90
N ASP A 303 -11.38 -6.61 35.00
CA ASP A 303 -12.30 -5.49 34.95
C ASP A 303 -11.63 -4.23 34.33
N ALA A 304 -10.36 -3.98 34.67
CA ALA A 304 -9.58 -2.91 34.05
C ALA A 304 -9.43 -3.14 32.52
N TYR A 305 -9.28 -4.39 32.10
CA TYR A 305 -9.26 -4.72 30.68
C TYR A 305 -10.60 -4.44 30.00
N LEU A 306 -11.73 -4.80 30.61
CA LEU A 306 -13.07 -4.56 30.06
C LEU A 306 -13.36 -3.05 29.92
N GLU A 307 -12.86 -2.24 30.82
CA GLU A 307 -12.93 -0.78 30.69
C GLU A 307 -12.00 -0.27 29.56
N LEU A 308 -10.77 -0.78 29.50
CA LEU A 308 -9.82 -0.45 28.44
C LEU A 308 -10.33 -0.86 27.06
N GLU A 309 -11.05 -1.97 26.92
CA GLU A 309 -11.57 -2.51 25.67
C GLU A 309 -12.62 -1.58 25.03
N ARG A 310 -13.30 -0.75 25.80
CA ARG A 310 -14.29 0.19 25.25
C ARG A 310 -13.69 1.08 24.17
N PRO A 311 -14.43 1.35 23.07
CA PRO A 311 -13.95 2.20 21.99
C PRO A 311 -13.46 3.57 22.48
N SER A 312 -12.23 3.92 22.16
CA SER A 312 -11.65 5.22 22.51
C SER A 312 -10.52 5.61 21.60
N GLU A 313 -10.41 6.91 21.29
CA GLU A 313 -9.40 7.47 20.41
C GLU A 313 -8.34 8.23 21.20
N ARG A 314 -7.12 8.32 20.62
CA ARG A 314 -6.00 9.10 21.18
C ARG A 314 -5.65 8.72 22.62
N VAL A 315 -5.73 7.43 22.93
CA VAL A 315 -5.36 6.94 24.26
C VAL A 315 -3.87 7.17 24.47
N PRO A 316 -3.45 7.83 25.56
CA PRO A 316 -2.04 8.02 25.87
C PRO A 316 -1.36 6.69 26.16
N VAL A 317 -0.03 6.69 26.12
CA VAL A 317 0.76 5.55 26.60
C VAL A 317 0.42 5.27 28.05
N THR A 318 0.05 4.02 28.33
CA THR A 318 -0.30 3.56 29.66
C THR A 318 0.48 2.30 29.99
N TYR A 319 0.92 2.17 31.23
CA TYR A 319 1.71 1.05 31.71
C TYR A 319 0.95 0.22 32.72
N TYR A 320 1.18 -1.09 32.68
CA TYR A 320 0.65 -2.04 33.66
C TYR A 320 1.80 -2.88 34.21
N SER A 321 1.95 -2.86 35.53
CA SER A 321 2.99 -3.56 36.27
C SER A 321 2.75 -5.08 36.37
N SER A 322 1.49 -5.49 36.18
CA SER A 322 1.06 -6.87 36.12
C SER A 322 -0.20 -7.01 35.27
N PHE A 323 -0.57 -8.25 34.91
CA PHE A 323 -1.85 -8.53 34.25
C PHE A 323 -2.43 -9.87 34.78
N ALA A 324 -3.75 -10.02 34.67
CA ALA A 324 -4.45 -11.22 35.13
C ALA A 324 -4.05 -12.46 34.35
N ASP A 325 -3.82 -13.57 35.04
CA ASP A 325 -3.44 -14.84 34.45
C ASP A 325 -4.44 -15.33 33.40
N GLY A 326 -3.91 -15.75 32.23
CA GLY A 326 -4.72 -16.23 31.12
C GLY A 326 -5.61 -15.18 30.47
N LEU A 327 -5.38 -13.89 30.74
CA LEU A 327 -6.19 -12.81 30.16
C LEU A 327 -6.10 -12.79 28.65
N PHE A 328 -4.90 -12.96 28.06
CA PHE A 328 -4.71 -13.01 26.62
C PHE A 328 -5.49 -14.18 25.98
N ASP A 329 -5.45 -15.37 26.57
CA ASP A 329 -6.18 -16.53 26.06
C ASP A 329 -7.70 -16.32 26.10
N LYS A 330 -8.20 -15.64 27.14
CA LYS A 330 -9.61 -15.24 27.23
C LYS A 330 -10.00 -14.22 26.17
N ILE A 331 -9.09 -13.31 25.82
CA ILE A 331 -9.29 -12.34 24.72
C ILE A 331 -9.32 -13.08 23.37
N VAL A 332 -8.35 -13.95 23.11
CA VAL A 332 -8.34 -14.80 21.90
C VAL A 332 -9.61 -15.63 21.84
N GLY A 333 -10.04 -16.22 22.96
CA GLY A 333 -11.27 -17.02 23.05
C GLY A 333 -12.56 -16.19 23.03
N MET A 334 -12.49 -14.86 22.94
CA MET A 334 -13.64 -13.94 22.99
C MET A 334 -14.52 -14.12 24.24
N CYS A 335 -13.94 -14.53 25.33
CA CYS A 335 -14.60 -14.81 26.63
C CYS A 335 -14.02 -13.99 27.79
N ALA A 336 -13.52 -12.80 27.51
CA ALA A 336 -13.04 -11.87 28.53
C ALA A 336 -14.18 -11.40 29.46
N VAL A 337 -15.42 -11.34 29.00
CA VAL A 337 -16.58 -11.00 29.82
C VAL A 337 -16.90 -12.18 30.76
N PRO A 338 -17.12 -11.95 32.08
CA PRO A 338 -17.50 -12.98 33.02
C PRO A 338 -18.77 -13.74 32.60
N GLY A 339 -18.72 -15.07 32.68
CA GLY A 339 -19.86 -15.93 32.32
C GLY A 339 -20.01 -16.23 30.83
N LYS A 340 -19.22 -15.59 29.96
CA LYS A 340 -19.23 -15.86 28.54
C LYS A 340 -18.42 -17.14 28.24
N MET A 341 -19.00 -18.06 27.44
CA MET A 341 -18.33 -19.27 26.98
C MET A 341 -17.24 -18.93 25.97
N CYS A 342 -16.09 -19.57 26.08
CA CYS A 342 -14.97 -19.35 25.15
C CYS A 342 -15.21 -19.99 23.79
N MET A 343 -14.67 -19.39 22.73
CA MET A 343 -14.82 -19.85 21.33
C MET A 343 -14.40 -21.33 21.16
N HIS A 344 -13.27 -21.73 21.78
CA HIS A 344 -12.78 -23.11 21.70
C HIS A 344 -13.71 -24.12 22.38
N GLU A 345 -14.42 -23.73 23.45
CA GLU A 345 -15.43 -24.58 24.10
C GLU A 345 -16.65 -24.74 23.20
N MET A 346 -17.10 -23.65 22.55
CA MET A 346 -18.19 -23.70 21.57
C MET A 346 -17.84 -24.62 20.39
N MET A 347 -16.62 -24.47 19.84
CA MET A 347 -16.14 -25.32 18.74
C MET A 347 -16.01 -26.79 19.16
N ALA A 348 -15.62 -27.07 20.41
CA ALA A 348 -15.54 -28.43 20.92
C ALA A 348 -16.91 -29.09 21.09
N ILE A 349 -17.94 -28.30 21.45
CA ILE A 349 -19.34 -28.76 21.54
C ILE A 349 -19.86 -29.03 20.11
N ASP A 350 -19.64 -28.13 19.18
CA ASP A 350 -20.05 -28.30 17.78
C ASP A 350 -19.40 -29.52 17.11
N ALA A 351 -18.10 -29.74 17.36
CA ALA A 351 -17.38 -30.91 16.84
C ALA A 351 -17.89 -32.26 17.36
N LYS A 352 -18.55 -32.27 18.53
CA LYS A 352 -19.18 -33.46 19.11
C LYS A 352 -20.63 -33.64 18.66
N GLY A 353 -21.10 -32.89 17.67
CA GLY A 353 -22.48 -32.94 17.18
C GLY A 353 -23.47 -32.21 18.10
N GLY A 354 -22.98 -31.42 19.06
CA GLY A 354 -23.80 -30.46 19.79
C GLY A 354 -24.38 -29.46 18.80
N ALA A 355 -25.66 -29.14 18.92
CA ALA A 355 -26.33 -28.16 18.08
C ALA A 355 -25.71 -26.78 18.31
N GLY A 356 -24.96 -26.23 17.38
CA GLY A 356 -24.15 -25.02 17.42
C GLY A 356 -24.65 -23.80 18.22
N LYS A 357 -24.12 -22.65 18.01
CA LYS A 357 -24.48 -21.40 18.72
C LYS A 357 -25.98 -21.10 18.77
N GLU A 358 -26.71 -21.56 17.75
CA GLU A 358 -28.14 -21.29 17.55
C GLU A 358 -29.04 -22.36 18.16
N SER A 359 -28.47 -23.42 18.76
CA SER A 359 -29.29 -24.42 19.45
C SER A 359 -29.96 -23.81 20.68
N ARG A 360 -31.22 -24.21 20.91
CA ARG A 360 -31.97 -23.79 22.08
C ARG A 360 -31.24 -24.09 23.39
N GLU A 361 -30.49 -25.20 23.44
CA GLU A 361 -29.74 -25.65 24.59
C GLU A 361 -28.48 -24.81 24.83
N ASN A 362 -27.82 -24.32 23.76
CA ASN A 362 -26.68 -23.44 23.86
C ASN A 362 -27.10 -21.96 23.98
N ALA A 363 -28.23 -21.55 23.42
CA ALA A 363 -28.73 -20.17 23.52
C ALA A 363 -28.96 -19.73 24.97
N GLU A 364 -29.35 -20.65 25.86
CA GLU A 364 -29.52 -20.36 27.29
C GLU A 364 -28.19 -20.21 28.04
N ARG A 365 -27.08 -20.76 27.49
CA ARG A 365 -25.74 -20.73 28.11
C ARG A 365 -24.82 -19.67 27.50
N LEU A 366 -25.12 -19.19 26.29
CA LEU A 366 -24.28 -18.25 25.57
C LEU A 366 -24.74 -16.82 25.83
N GLN A 367 -23.87 -16.04 26.42
CA GLN A 367 -24.01 -14.58 26.38
C GLN A 367 -23.41 -14.09 25.09
N TYR A 368 -24.24 -13.69 24.15
CA TYR A 368 -23.79 -13.09 22.89
C TYR A 368 -23.23 -11.70 23.16
N ASP A 369 -22.14 -11.42 22.47
CA ASP A 369 -21.55 -10.09 22.49
C ASP A 369 -22.36 -9.14 21.61
N ASN A 370 -23.24 -8.37 22.23
CA ASN A 370 -24.09 -7.39 21.56
C ASN A 370 -23.43 -6.03 21.35
N ARG A 371 -22.12 -5.89 21.62
CA ARG A 371 -21.42 -4.60 21.51
C ARG A 371 -21.52 -3.96 20.11
N HIS A 372 -21.73 -4.77 19.08
CA HIS A 372 -21.89 -4.28 17.70
C HIS A 372 -23.35 -4.11 17.25
N THR A 373 -24.32 -4.65 17.99
CA THR A 373 -25.75 -4.56 17.65
C THR A 373 -26.46 -3.44 18.36
N GLN A 374 -25.95 -2.97 19.51
CA GLN A 374 -26.50 -1.84 20.23
C GLN A 374 -25.85 -0.52 19.75
N ARG A 375 -26.25 -0.09 18.57
CA ARG A 375 -25.93 1.24 18.00
C ARG A 375 -26.70 2.36 18.74
N GLY A 376 -27.03 2.20 20.01
CA GLY A 376 -27.86 3.12 20.79
C GLY A 376 -27.28 3.52 22.13
N ASP A 377 -26.36 2.75 22.68
CA ASP A 377 -25.76 3.10 23.99
C ASP A 377 -24.40 3.75 23.78
N GLU A 378 -24.43 5.02 23.33
CA GLU A 378 -23.30 5.92 23.48
C GLU A 378 -23.09 6.16 24.99
N PRO A 379 -21.87 5.95 25.54
CA PRO A 379 -21.63 6.25 26.95
C PRO A 379 -21.89 7.73 27.18
N PRO A 380 -22.49 8.10 28.34
CA PRO A 380 -22.79 9.50 28.64
C PRO A 380 -21.46 10.28 28.70
N GLY A 381 -21.24 11.14 27.70
CA GLY A 381 -20.04 11.96 27.54
C GLY A 381 -19.36 11.90 26.17
N ALA A 382 -19.76 11.02 25.27
CA ALA A 382 -19.28 11.02 23.90
C ALA A 382 -20.03 12.08 23.08
N THR A 383 -19.48 13.28 22.97
CA THR A 383 -19.98 14.30 22.06
C THR A 383 -19.55 13.95 20.63
N THR A 384 -20.38 13.21 19.93
CA THR A 384 -20.25 13.05 18.48
C THR A 384 -20.75 14.33 17.82
N PRO A 385 -19.95 15.00 16.96
CA PRO A 385 -20.46 16.12 16.19
C PRO A 385 -21.61 15.67 15.29
N ALA A 386 -22.73 16.36 15.33
CA ALA A 386 -23.99 16.06 14.65
C ALA A 386 -23.96 16.16 13.10
N SER A 387 -22.81 15.99 12.44
CA SER A 387 -22.62 16.29 11.02
C SER A 387 -22.55 15.10 10.07
N HIS A 388 -22.81 13.84 10.52
CA HIS A 388 -22.82 12.68 9.62
C HIS A 388 -24.08 11.81 9.78
N ARG A 389 -25.24 12.43 9.84
CA ARG A 389 -26.48 11.75 9.54
C ARG A 389 -26.61 11.75 8.01
N ALA A 390 -26.38 10.61 7.37
CA ALA A 390 -26.76 10.42 5.98
C ALA A 390 -28.25 10.74 5.82
N PRO A 391 -28.67 11.51 4.80
CA PRO A 391 -30.08 11.78 4.59
C PRO A 391 -30.81 10.46 4.34
N LYS A 392 -31.90 10.23 5.06
CA LYS A 392 -32.86 9.17 4.74
C LYS A 392 -33.32 9.42 3.30
N SER A 393 -33.07 8.49 2.41
CA SER A 393 -33.70 8.44 1.12
C SER A 393 -35.17 8.17 1.36
N GLU A 394 -36.00 9.20 1.32
CA GLU A 394 -37.43 9.07 1.11
C GLU A 394 -37.65 8.52 -0.29
N SER A 395 -38.15 7.29 -0.36
CA SER A 395 -38.70 6.75 -1.60
C SER A 395 -39.99 7.50 -1.91
N PRO A 396 -40.18 8.03 -3.12
CA PRO A 396 -41.46 8.58 -3.51
C PRO A 396 -42.50 7.46 -3.63
N ASP A 397 -43.64 7.64 -3.00
CA ASP A 397 -44.87 6.89 -3.21
C ASP A 397 -45.19 6.81 -4.69
N ALA A 398 -45.24 5.63 -5.23
CA ALA A 398 -45.93 5.34 -6.50
C ALA A 398 -47.31 4.78 -6.19
N ASP A 399 -48.30 5.68 -6.24
CA ASP A 399 -49.71 5.39 -6.14
C ASP A 399 -50.23 4.84 -7.48
N LYS A 400 -50.97 3.75 -7.36
CA LYS A 400 -52.15 3.28 -8.12
C LYS A 400 -52.09 2.86 -9.58
N THR A 401 -52.72 1.72 -9.70
CA THR A 401 -53.64 1.20 -10.74
C THR A 401 -53.05 0.65 -12.03
N HIS A 402 -53.14 -0.65 -12.20
CA HIS A 402 -53.95 -1.24 -13.28
C HIS A 402 -54.27 -2.73 -13.01
N GLU A 403 -55.59 -3.00 -13.04
CA GLU A 403 -56.20 -4.34 -13.14
C GLU A 403 -55.81 -5.02 -14.46
N GLY A 404 -55.82 -6.35 -14.45
CA GLY A 404 -56.22 -7.11 -15.61
C GLY A 404 -55.41 -8.34 -15.96
N SER A 405 -56.05 -9.48 -15.71
CA SER A 405 -56.04 -10.76 -16.45
C SER A 405 -54.69 -11.52 -16.61
N GLY A 406 -54.45 -12.59 -15.93
CA GLY A 406 -54.91 -13.95 -16.25
C GLY A 406 -54.10 -14.61 -17.36
N GLN A 407 -53.26 -15.56 -17.05
CA GLN A 407 -53.19 -16.90 -17.63
C GLN A 407 -51.99 -17.67 -17.12
N GLY A 408 -52.25 -18.85 -16.61
CA GLY A 408 -51.28 -19.80 -16.13
C GLY A 408 -50.48 -20.44 -17.26
N HIS A 409 -49.26 -20.85 -16.92
CA HIS A 409 -48.65 -22.00 -17.60
C HIS A 409 -47.78 -22.78 -16.60
N SER A 410 -48.09 -24.03 -16.61
CA SER A 410 -47.56 -25.14 -15.86
C SER A 410 -46.07 -25.40 -16.13
N ALA A 411 -45.41 -25.91 -15.13
CA ALA A 411 -44.08 -26.54 -15.21
C ALA A 411 -44.10 -27.79 -16.13
N PRO A 412 -42.96 -28.26 -16.58
CA PRO A 412 -42.65 -29.67 -16.44
C PRO A 412 -41.39 -30.00 -15.69
N ASP A 413 -41.59 -30.93 -14.80
CA ASP A 413 -40.67 -31.89 -14.22
C ASP A 413 -39.79 -32.59 -15.26
N GLN A 414 -38.47 -32.70 -15.01
CA GLN A 414 -37.62 -33.75 -15.57
C GLN A 414 -36.53 -34.18 -14.57
N THR A 415 -36.82 -35.34 -14.02
CA THR A 415 -35.88 -36.30 -13.44
C THR A 415 -34.94 -36.91 -14.48
N ASN A 416 -33.75 -37.35 -13.98
CA ASN A 416 -32.81 -38.40 -14.45
C ASN A 416 -31.75 -38.00 -15.51
N ASN A 417 -30.51 -37.96 -15.15
CA ASN A 417 -29.49 -39.04 -15.02
C ASN A 417 -28.21 -38.46 -14.38
#